data_370ad4a9b779719da89ff39204855678
#
_entry.id   370ad4a9b779719da89ff39204855678
#
_cell.length_a   1.000
_cell.length_b   1.000
_cell.length_c   1.000
_cell.angle_alpha   90.00
_cell.angle_beta   90.00
_cell.angle_gamma   90.00
#
_symmetry.space_group_name_H-M   'P 1'
#
loop_
_entity.id
_entity.type
_entity.pdbx_description
1 polymer ?
#
loop_
_entity_poly.entity_id
_entity_poly.type
_entity_poly.pdbx_seq_one_letter_code
_entity_poly.pdbx_strand_id
1 'polypeptide(L)'
;MIAIIDYGAGNIFSVKNALDYLGLECKLTSDINEIKAADALILPGVGAFPAAMNMLEKSGLIDTIKEEAAKKPLLGICLGMQMLFEKGYEFEECNGLGLIKGSVRYMDEPDLIIPHMGWNKLEKLNECPLLENIGDNEYVYFVHSYKAECANENI
;
A
#
# COMPACT_ATOMS: atom_id res chain seq x y z
N MET A 1 4.71 17.93 -6.04
CA MET A 1 4.98 17.43 -4.67
C MET A 1 4.19 16.15 -4.42
N ILE A 2 4.79 15.13 -3.79
CA ILE A 2 4.14 13.87 -3.37
C ILE A 2 3.73 14.00 -1.90
N ALA A 3 2.47 13.72 -1.56
CA ALA A 3 2.05 13.66 -0.17
C ALA A 3 2.19 12.22 0.38
N ILE A 4 2.97 12.07 1.43
CA ILE A 4 3.04 10.84 2.24
C ILE A 4 1.99 10.98 3.33
N ILE A 5 1.00 10.10 3.32
CA ILE A 5 -0.14 10.18 4.26
C ILE A 5 0.33 9.81 5.66
N ASP A 6 0.18 10.78 6.58
CA ASP A 6 0.46 10.58 8.00
C ASP A 6 -0.84 10.29 8.77
N TYR A 7 -1.05 9.01 9.04
CA TYR A 7 -2.17 8.55 9.88
C TYR A 7 -1.67 7.87 11.17
N GLY A 8 -0.37 8.04 11.48
CA GLY A 8 0.26 7.52 12.69
C GLY A 8 0.88 6.13 12.54
N ALA A 9 0.92 5.53 11.34
CA ALA A 9 1.56 4.24 11.08
C ALA A 9 2.38 4.27 9.78
N GLY A 10 3.35 3.35 9.68
CA GLY A 10 4.22 3.23 8.51
C GLY A 10 5.68 3.53 8.82
N ASN A 11 6.58 2.96 8.02
CA ASN A 11 7.99 3.32 8.03
C ASN A 11 8.22 4.58 7.18
N ILE A 12 7.72 5.71 7.69
CA ILE A 12 7.68 7.00 6.99
C ILE A 12 9.07 7.50 6.68
N PHE A 13 10.02 7.28 7.59
CA PHE A 13 11.39 7.74 7.41
C PHE A 13 12.05 7.07 6.20
N SER A 14 11.86 5.77 6.00
CA SER A 14 12.39 5.05 4.84
C SER A 14 11.75 5.52 3.54
N VAL A 15 10.44 5.74 3.53
CA VAL A 15 9.73 6.26 2.35
C VAL A 15 10.25 7.65 1.98
N LYS A 16 10.35 8.54 2.96
CA LYS A 16 10.85 9.89 2.74
C LYS A 16 12.29 9.87 2.22
N ASN A 17 13.19 9.09 2.83
CA ASN A 17 14.57 8.99 2.39
C ASN A 17 14.68 8.44 0.96
N ALA A 18 13.84 7.49 0.57
CA ALA A 18 13.83 6.97 -0.80
C ALA A 18 13.41 8.05 -1.80
N LEU A 19 12.40 8.85 -1.49
CA LEU A 19 11.95 9.95 -2.35
C LEU A 19 13.00 11.07 -2.43
N ASP A 20 13.63 11.43 -1.30
CA ASP A 20 14.71 12.40 -1.24
C ASP A 20 15.91 11.92 -2.09
N TYR A 21 16.26 10.63 -2.02
CA TYR A 21 17.32 10.04 -2.84
C TYR A 21 17.02 10.12 -4.34
N LEU A 22 15.75 9.96 -4.72
CA LEU A 22 15.28 10.10 -6.10
C LEU A 22 15.14 11.57 -6.54
N GLY A 23 15.38 12.54 -5.65
CA GLY A 23 15.23 13.97 -5.94
C GLY A 23 13.77 14.40 -6.10
N LEU A 24 12.82 13.65 -5.55
CA LEU A 24 11.40 13.92 -5.64
C LEU A 24 10.93 14.76 -4.44
N GLU A 25 10.26 15.86 -4.73
CA GLU A 25 9.67 16.70 -3.68
C GLU A 25 8.53 15.95 -2.98
N CYS A 26 8.66 15.73 -1.68
CA CYS A 26 7.65 15.05 -0.89
C CYS A 26 7.41 15.71 0.45
N LYS A 27 6.23 15.51 1.01
CA LYS A 27 5.84 16.00 2.33
C LYS A 27 5.05 14.95 3.07
N LEU A 28 5.43 14.70 4.34
CA LEU A 28 4.61 13.95 5.29
C LEU A 28 3.52 14.88 5.80
N THR A 29 2.27 14.48 5.67
CA THR A 29 1.16 15.34 6.07
C THR A 29 -0.11 14.57 6.41
N SER A 30 -0.85 15.10 7.40
CA SER A 30 -2.24 14.78 7.71
C SER A 30 -3.19 15.93 7.37
N ASP A 31 -2.69 17.03 6.80
CA ASP A 31 -3.51 18.18 6.40
C ASP A 31 -4.25 17.87 5.09
N ILE A 32 -5.57 17.95 5.15
CA ILE A 32 -6.46 17.66 4.01
C ILE A 32 -6.17 18.58 2.82
N ASN A 33 -5.85 19.84 3.04
CA ASN A 33 -5.59 20.79 1.96
C ASN A 33 -4.26 20.45 1.24
N GLU A 34 -3.26 20.02 1.99
CA GLU A 34 -1.98 19.58 1.42
C GLU A 34 -2.14 18.28 0.63
N ILE A 35 -2.93 17.32 1.15
CA ILE A 35 -3.28 16.09 0.43
C ILE A 35 -4.01 16.40 -0.88
N LYS A 36 -4.96 17.33 -0.84
CA LYS A 36 -5.69 17.77 -2.02
C LYS A 36 -4.80 18.52 -3.03
N ALA A 37 -3.83 19.27 -2.57
CA ALA A 37 -2.92 20.04 -3.43
C ALA A 37 -1.77 19.20 -4.01
N ALA A 38 -1.51 18.00 -3.50
CA ALA A 38 -0.44 17.12 -3.97
C ALA A 38 -0.73 16.55 -5.37
N ASP A 39 0.34 16.25 -6.12
CA ASP A 39 0.26 15.63 -7.45
C ASP A 39 0.07 14.11 -7.40
N ALA A 40 0.56 13.49 -6.33
CA ALA A 40 0.45 12.06 -6.07
C ALA A 40 0.44 11.77 -4.57
N LEU A 41 -0.06 10.60 -4.19
CA LEU A 41 -0.19 10.15 -2.81
C LEU A 41 0.60 8.87 -2.57
N ILE A 42 1.20 8.75 -1.39
CA ILE A 42 1.75 7.48 -0.89
C ILE A 42 1.05 7.14 0.42
N LEU A 43 0.50 5.94 0.50
CA LEU A 43 -0.07 5.36 1.71
C LEU A 43 0.89 4.29 2.25
N PRO A 44 1.75 4.62 3.23
CA PRO A 44 2.59 3.63 3.88
C PRO A 44 1.75 2.81 4.87
N GLY A 45 2.24 1.64 5.25
CA GLY A 45 1.60 0.85 6.31
C GLY A 45 2.51 -0.23 6.84
N VAL A 46 2.46 -0.43 8.15
CA VAL A 46 3.11 -1.53 8.87
C VAL A 46 2.18 -2.03 9.98
N GLY A 47 2.37 -3.28 10.42
CA GLY A 47 1.57 -3.89 11.48
C GLY A 47 0.36 -4.66 10.93
N ALA A 48 -0.72 -4.71 11.69
CA ALA A 48 -1.90 -5.49 11.39
C ALA A 48 -3.00 -4.66 10.70
N PHE A 49 -3.70 -5.30 9.76
CA PHE A 49 -4.73 -4.66 8.94
C PHE A 49 -5.83 -3.95 9.76
N PRO A 50 -6.48 -4.57 10.77
CA PRO A 50 -7.53 -3.89 11.53
C PRO A 50 -6.99 -2.71 12.34
N ALA A 51 -5.78 -2.83 12.89
CA ALA A 51 -5.16 -1.76 13.66
C ALA A 51 -4.86 -0.54 12.79
N ALA A 52 -4.30 -0.75 11.59
CA ALA A 52 -4.00 0.31 10.66
C ALA A 52 -5.27 1.01 10.14
N MET A 53 -6.32 0.23 9.81
CA MET A 53 -7.60 0.80 9.38
C MET A 53 -8.27 1.63 10.49
N ASN A 54 -8.19 1.18 11.74
CA ASN A 54 -8.68 1.95 12.90
C ASN A 54 -7.92 3.28 13.07
N MET A 55 -6.58 3.26 12.91
CA MET A 55 -5.78 4.49 12.98
C MET A 55 -6.15 5.45 11.84
N LEU A 56 -6.31 4.92 10.62
CA LEU A 56 -6.71 5.71 9.47
C LEU A 56 -8.12 6.30 9.61
N GLU A 57 -9.06 5.55 10.16
CA GLU A 57 -10.41 6.02 10.47
C GLU A 57 -10.38 7.17 11.50
N LYS A 58 -9.62 6.99 12.58
CA LYS A 58 -9.45 8.03 13.61
C LYS A 58 -8.78 9.30 13.11
N SER A 59 -7.95 9.20 12.09
CA SER A 59 -7.32 10.37 11.47
C SER A 59 -8.30 11.22 10.65
N GLY A 60 -9.48 10.68 10.29
CA GLY A 60 -10.49 11.36 9.46
C GLY A 60 -10.08 11.50 7.99
N LEU A 61 -9.04 10.80 7.53
CA LEU A 61 -8.49 10.96 6.18
C LEU A 61 -9.10 10.03 5.13
N ILE A 62 -9.93 9.04 5.51
CA ILE A 62 -10.46 8.03 4.60
C ILE A 62 -11.17 8.65 3.40
N ASP A 63 -12.11 9.56 3.62
CA ASP A 63 -12.89 10.17 2.54
C ASP A 63 -12.00 11.00 1.62
N THR A 64 -11.06 11.75 2.19
CA THR A 64 -10.10 12.55 1.42
C THR A 64 -9.22 11.66 0.55
N ILE A 65 -8.69 10.55 1.09
CA ILE A 65 -7.87 9.62 0.33
C ILE A 65 -8.68 9.00 -0.83
N LYS A 66 -9.91 8.57 -0.58
CA LYS A 66 -10.79 8.01 -1.61
C LYS A 66 -11.11 9.01 -2.71
N GLU A 67 -11.44 10.24 -2.32
CA GLU A 67 -11.73 11.33 -3.25
C GLU A 67 -10.53 11.65 -4.15
N GLU A 68 -9.34 11.74 -3.55
CA GLU A 68 -8.13 12.12 -4.27
C GLU A 68 -7.51 10.97 -5.07
N ALA A 69 -7.66 9.72 -4.63
CA ALA A 69 -7.24 8.54 -5.40
C ALA A 69 -7.99 8.37 -6.73
N ALA A 70 -9.21 8.93 -6.84
CA ALA A 70 -9.95 8.98 -8.09
C ALA A 70 -9.42 10.01 -9.11
N LYS A 71 -8.54 10.93 -8.68
CA LYS A 71 -8.05 12.07 -9.45
C LYS A 71 -6.56 12.03 -9.76
N LYS A 72 -5.78 11.34 -8.91
CA LYS A 72 -4.32 11.32 -8.96
C LYS A 72 -3.77 9.94 -8.55
N PRO A 73 -2.52 9.62 -8.91
CA PRO A 73 -1.90 8.35 -8.51
C PRO A 73 -1.82 8.20 -6.98
N LEU A 74 -2.17 7.01 -6.50
CA LEU A 74 -1.99 6.58 -5.11
C LEU A 74 -1.16 5.30 -5.09
N LEU A 75 -0.01 5.32 -4.44
CA LEU A 75 0.84 4.14 -4.20
C LEU A 75 0.67 3.65 -2.77
N GLY A 76 0.17 2.44 -2.60
CA GLY A 76 0.21 1.73 -1.33
C GLY A 76 1.52 0.95 -1.16
N ILE A 77 2.14 1.05 0.01
CA ILE A 77 3.37 0.30 0.32
C ILE A 77 3.10 -0.70 1.44
N CYS A 78 3.37 -1.98 1.18
CA CYS A 78 3.18 -3.10 2.12
C CYS A 78 1.74 -3.14 2.65
N LEU A 79 1.52 -2.99 3.96
CA LEU A 79 0.18 -2.92 4.54
C LEU A 79 -0.66 -1.78 3.94
N GLY A 80 -0.04 -0.66 3.57
CA GLY A 80 -0.74 0.43 2.86
C GLY A 80 -1.33 -0.02 1.52
N MET A 81 -0.67 -0.91 0.78
CA MET A 81 -1.24 -1.53 -0.42
C MET A 81 -2.40 -2.45 -0.06
N GLN A 82 -2.26 -3.27 0.98
CA GLN A 82 -3.33 -4.16 1.43
C GLN A 82 -4.60 -3.37 1.82
N MET A 83 -4.45 -2.21 2.47
CA MET A 83 -5.57 -1.35 2.88
C MET A 83 -6.37 -0.78 1.69
N LEU A 84 -5.84 -0.81 0.46
CA LEU A 84 -6.58 -0.37 -0.74
C LEU A 84 -7.73 -1.31 -1.11
N PHE A 85 -7.68 -2.58 -0.69
CA PHE A 85 -8.68 -3.59 -1.00
C PHE A 85 -9.99 -3.37 -0.24
N GLU A 86 -11.05 -4.11 -0.64
CA GLU A 86 -12.36 -4.00 0.01
C GLU A 86 -12.35 -4.54 1.43
N LYS A 87 -11.60 -5.64 1.68
CA LYS A 87 -11.59 -6.34 2.97
C LYS A 87 -10.22 -6.94 3.30
N GLY A 88 -9.91 -7.01 4.59
CA GLY A 88 -8.84 -7.80 5.15
C GLY A 88 -9.37 -8.82 6.16
N TYR A 89 -8.69 -9.96 6.27
CA TYR A 89 -9.07 -11.05 7.17
C TYR A 89 -7.98 -11.40 8.19
N GLU A 90 -7.18 -10.41 8.55
CA GLU A 90 -6.17 -10.57 9.59
C GLU A 90 -6.83 -10.44 10.97
N PHE A 91 -6.81 -11.53 11.75
CA PHE A 91 -7.48 -11.71 13.04
C PHE A 91 -9.02 -11.66 12.98
N GLU A 92 -9.59 -10.74 12.25
CA GLU A 92 -11.03 -10.54 12.07
C GLU A 92 -11.33 -9.98 10.68
N GLU A 93 -12.57 -10.05 10.24
CA GLU A 93 -13.01 -9.38 9.02
C GLU A 93 -13.05 -7.88 9.27
N CYS A 94 -12.29 -7.12 8.46
CA CYS A 94 -12.22 -5.68 8.54
C CYS A 94 -12.36 -5.07 7.14
N ASN A 95 -13.15 -3.98 7.02
CA ASN A 95 -13.25 -3.25 5.77
C ASN A 95 -11.98 -2.43 5.51
N GLY A 96 -11.52 -2.47 4.25
CA GLY A 96 -10.46 -1.59 3.76
C GLY A 96 -11.02 -0.34 3.08
N LEU A 97 -10.18 0.30 2.27
CA LEU A 97 -10.57 1.50 1.52
C LEU A 97 -11.52 1.18 0.34
N GLY A 98 -11.52 -0.04 -0.18
CA GLY A 98 -12.38 -0.44 -1.29
C GLY A 98 -12.05 0.24 -2.61
N LEU A 99 -10.80 0.68 -2.80
CA LEU A 99 -10.30 1.25 -4.05
C LEU A 99 -9.95 0.17 -5.07
N ILE A 100 -9.57 -1.01 -4.59
CA ILE A 100 -9.29 -2.20 -5.39
C ILE A 100 -10.25 -3.30 -4.98
N LYS A 101 -10.91 -3.92 -5.97
CA LYS A 101 -11.83 -5.05 -5.72
C LYS A 101 -11.06 -6.32 -5.36
N GLY A 102 -11.49 -6.96 -4.29
CA GLY A 102 -10.86 -8.17 -3.76
C GLY A 102 -10.61 -8.08 -2.27
N SER A 103 -9.79 -8.99 -1.76
CA SER A 103 -9.54 -9.10 -0.33
C SER A 103 -8.10 -9.48 -0.01
N VAL A 104 -7.72 -9.25 1.24
CA VAL A 104 -6.42 -9.66 1.80
C VAL A 104 -6.62 -10.84 2.72
N ARG A 105 -5.97 -11.97 2.41
CA ARG A 105 -6.15 -13.25 3.11
C ARG A 105 -4.83 -13.85 3.56
N TYR A 106 -4.90 -14.66 4.61
CA TYR A 106 -3.77 -15.46 5.05
C TYR A 106 -3.31 -16.41 3.93
N MET A 107 -1.99 -16.53 3.78
CA MET A 107 -1.39 -17.50 2.85
C MET A 107 -1.46 -18.89 3.48
N ASP A 108 -2.49 -19.66 3.15
CA ASP A 108 -2.67 -21.03 3.62
C ASP A 108 -2.06 -22.01 2.59
N GLU A 109 -0.73 -22.04 2.57
CA GLU A 109 0.05 -22.87 1.64
C GLU A 109 0.82 -23.93 2.47
N PRO A 110 0.34 -25.19 2.49
CA PRO A 110 0.85 -26.21 3.41
C PRO A 110 2.35 -26.56 3.25
N ASP A 111 2.89 -26.33 2.06
CA ASP A 111 4.28 -26.63 1.74
C ASP A 111 5.23 -25.43 1.91
N LEU A 112 4.73 -24.28 2.34
CA LEU A 112 5.51 -23.06 2.51
C LEU A 112 5.63 -22.66 3.98
N ILE A 113 6.79 -22.08 4.31
CA ILE A 113 7.00 -21.47 5.64
C ILE A 113 6.39 -20.08 5.64
N ILE A 114 5.39 -19.85 6.48
CA ILE A 114 4.75 -18.56 6.67
C ILE A 114 5.16 -17.98 8.04
N PRO A 115 5.57 -16.70 8.12
CA PRO A 115 5.56 -15.67 7.06
C PRO A 115 6.56 -15.92 5.93
N HIS A 116 6.19 -15.54 4.70
CA HIS A 116 7.13 -15.44 3.61
C HIS A 116 8.13 -14.32 3.91
N MET A 117 9.39 -14.69 4.08
CA MET A 117 10.48 -13.75 4.40
C MET A 117 11.67 -14.05 3.49
N GLY A 118 12.06 -13.07 2.67
CA GLY A 118 13.24 -13.23 1.82
C GLY A 118 13.21 -12.42 0.53
N TRP A 119 14.31 -12.51 -0.21
CA TRP A 119 14.46 -11.93 -1.53
C TRP A 119 13.87 -12.87 -2.58
N ASN A 120 12.84 -12.42 -3.28
CA ASN A 120 12.26 -13.16 -4.39
C ASN A 120 12.20 -12.31 -5.65
N LYS A 121 12.36 -13.00 -6.78
CA LYS A 121 12.22 -12.40 -8.10
C LYS A 121 10.79 -11.93 -8.33
N LEU A 122 10.64 -10.76 -8.97
CA LEU A 122 9.37 -10.29 -9.46
C LEU A 122 9.01 -11.01 -10.78
N GLU A 123 7.81 -11.53 -10.84
CA GLU A 123 7.21 -12.04 -12.08
C GLU A 123 6.15 -11.05 -12.56
N LYS A 124 6.43 -10.41 -13.71
CA LYS A 124 5.46 -9.50 -14.32
C LYS A 124 4.45 -10.31 -15.13
N LEU A 125 3.22 -10.31 -14.70
CA LEU A 125 2.13 -11.02 -15.39
C LEU A 125 1.52 -10.17 -16.50
N ASN A 126 1.53 -8.85 -16.35
CA ASN A 126 0.97 -7.89 -17.29
C ASN A 126 1.89 -6.67 -17.44
N GLU A 127 1.75 -5.94 -18.53
CA GLU A 127 2.37 -4.63 -18.67
C GLU A 127 1.72 -3.65 -17.68
N CYS A 128 2.56 -2.97 -16.90
CA CYS A 128 2.12 -2.03 -15.90
C CYS A 128 3.07 -0.83 -15.86
N PRO A 129 2.57 0.42 -15.94
CA PRO A 129 3.43 1.61 -15.89
C PRO A 129 4.32 1.67 -14.65
N LEU A 130 3.85 1.13 -13.52
CA LEU A 130 4.63 1.05 -12.28
C LEU A 130 5.88 0.17 -12.41
N LEU A 131 5.88 -0.80 -13.34
CA LEU A 131 6.94 -1.77 -13.55
C LEU A 131 7.72 -1.54 -14.86
N GLU A 132 7.46 -0.43 -15.56
CA GLU A 132 8.02 -0.17 -16.89
C GLU A 132 9.55 -0.21 -16.91
N ASN A 133 10.20 0.32 -15.88
CA ASN A 133 11.66 0.35 -15.76
C ASN A 133 12.24 -0.76 -14.86
N ILE A 134 11.43 -1.74 -14.47
CA ILE A 134 11.86 -2.89 -13.67
C ILE A 134 12.28 -4.02 -14.62
N GLY A 135 13.52 -4.51 -14.50
CA GLY A 135 14.02 -5.64 -15.29
C GLY A 135 13.33 -6.97 -14.93
N ASP A 136 13.45 -7.97 -15.83
CA ASP A 136 12.80 -9.27 -15.61
C ASP A 136 13.46 -10.14 -14.53
N ASN A 137 14.59 -9.72 -13.99
CA ASN A 137 15.35 -10.44 -12.97
C ASN A 137 15.54 -9.63 -11.68
N GLU A 138 14.72 -8.62 -11.47
CA GLU A 138 14.79 -7.81 -10.25
C GLU A 138 14.19 -8.54 -9.06
N TYR A 139 14.86 -8.40 -7.92
CA TYR A 139 14.45 -9.00 -6.65
C TYR A 139 13.97 -7.93 -5.70
N VAL A 140 12.90 -8.24 -4.98
CA VAL A 140 12.41 -7.43 -3.86
C VAL A 140 12.35 -8.27 -2.59
N TYR A 141 12.47 -7.62 -1.45
CA TYR A 141 12.38 -8.29 -0.15
C TYR A 141 10.93 -8.38 0.29
N PHE A 142 10.48 -9.59 0.55
CA PHE A 142 9.16 -9.89 1.07
C PHE A 142 9.23 -10.15 2.58
N VAL A 143 8.22 -9.67 3.31
CA VAL A 143 7.97 -10.01 4.71
C VAL A 143 6.46 -9.93 4.97
N HIS A 144 5.74 -11.03 4.76
CA HIS A 144 4.29 -11.03 4.90
C HIS A 144 3.73 -12.43 5.17
N SER A 145 2.56 -12.48 5.82
CA SER A 145 1.75 -13.69 6.02
C SER A 145 0.42 -13.61 5.28
N TYR A 146 0.07 -12.43 4.74
CA TYR A 146 -1.17 -12.19 4.04
C TYR A 146 -0.89 -11.76 2.62
N LYS A 147 -1.70 -12.22 1.67
CA LYS A 147 -1.63 -11.87 0.25
C LYS A 147 -2.92 -11.20 -0.21
N ALA A 148 -2.80 -10.36 -1.21
CA ALA A 148 -3.93 -9.78 -1.89
C ALA A 148 -4.49 -10.79 -2.90
N GLU A 149 -5.81 -10.95 -2.91
CA GLU A 149 -6.57 -11.72 -3.88
C GLU A 149 -7.47 -10.76 -4.65
N CYS A 150 -7.04 -10.41 -5.87
CA CYS A 150 -7.79 -9.50 -6.73
C CYS A 150 -9.04 -10.19 -7.30
N ALA A 151 -10.16 -9.47 -7.36
CA ALA A 151 -11.39 -10.00 -7.96
C ALA A 151 -11.30 -10.12 -9.49
N ASN A 152 -10.34 -9.44 -10.14
CA ASN A 152 -10.05 -9.51 -11.56
C ASN A 152 -8.56 -9.79 -11.80
N GLU A 153 -8.25 -10.66 -12.75
CA GLU A 153 -6.87 -10.99 -13.15
C GLU A 153 -6.12 -9.84 -13.85
N ASN A 154 -6.83 -8.77 -14.19
CA ASN A 154 -6.29 -7.60 -14.90
C ASN A 154 -6.00 -6.39 -13.99
N ILE A 155 -5.89 -6.63 -12.69
CA ILE A 155 -5.56 -5.58 -11.70
C ILE A 155 -4.12 -5.79 -11.24
#